data_5634a704d666796e68708fd19d471576
#
_entry.id   5634a704d666796e68708fd19d471576
#
_cell.length_a   1.000
_cell.length_b   1.000
_cell.length_c   1.000
_cell.angle_alpha   90.00
_cell.angle_beta   90.00
_cell.angle_gamma   90.00
#
_symmetry.space_group_name_H-M   'P 1'
#
loop_
_entity.id
_entity.type
_entity.pdbx_description
1 polymer ?
#
loop_
_entity_poly.entity_id
_entity_poly.type
_entity_poly.pdbx_seq_one_letter_code
_entity_poly.pdbx_strand_id
1 'polypeptide(L)'
;IKDKEEAKFLAYLIRYGDGIGDQVNSAYYNNRYSVNGNNDTETGYGTYVSPNRVLASAAYRIKYAKNFASSLSLIYEGMNMGYAGGYSAARYSYTFTGNIVGDYGSNNLLYIPASREALDKWNFADYTDSKTGEVTYSAKEQRDDFWAYINEDSYLKGRKGKYAERGGAIMPWHHQLDLKFNQDFFLNVGGKRNTLQFGVDIKNFLNLLNSDWGIYKTVNNTSLLSYKGGAYQFQKNGGKKLTDTYSNLNSFNSTYSIQFSVRYIFN
;
A
#
# COMPACT_ATOMS: atom_id res chain seq x y z
N ILE A 1 -26.55 24.97 -5.04
CA ILE A 1 -27.09 24.71 -3.69
C ILE A 1 -28.43 25.43 -3.60
N LYS A 2 -29.52 24.66 -3.54
CA LYS A 2 -30.90 25.23 -3.60
C LYS A 2 -31.51 25.43 -2.20
N ASP A 3 -30.89 24.90 -1.15
CA ASP A 3 -31.41 24.87 0.20
C ASP A 3 -30.36 25.36 1.20
N LYS A 4 -30.81 26.15 2.17
CA LYS A 4 -29.99 26.66 3.27
C LYS A 4 -29.43 25.54 4.15
N GLU A 5 -30.14 24.44 4.34
CA GLU A 5 -29.72 23.32 5.16
C GLU A 5 -28.67 22.48 4.42
N GLU A 6 -28.83 22.29 3.10
CA GLU A 6 -27.81 21.67 2.25
C GLU A 6 -26.51 22.49 2.25
N ALA A 7 -26.62 23.83 2.18
CA ALA A 7 -25.47 24.71 2.28
C ALA A 7 -24.77 24.63 3.64
N LYS A 8 -25.53 24.55 4.75
CA LYS A 8 -24.96 24.33 6.08
C LYS A 8 -24.31 22.98 6.24
N PHE A 9 -24.94 21.92 5.72
CA PHE A 9 -24.39 20.57 5.74
C PHE A 9 -23.09 20.50 4.93
N LEU A 10 -23.08 21.08 3.75
CA LEU A 10 -21.86 21.17 2.92
C LEU A 10 -20.77 21.98 3.61
N ALA A 11 -21.11 23.12 4.23
CA ALA A 11 -20.16 23.91 5.02
C ALA A 11 -19.64 23.14 6.25
N TYR A 12 -20.49 22.33 6.89
CA TYR A 12 -20.08 21.44 7.97
C TYR A 12 -19.13 20.35 7.48
N LEU A 13 -19.45 19.66 6.39
CA LEU A 13 -18.56 18.67 5.77
C LEU A 13 -17.20 19.28 5.36
N ILE A 14 -17.23 20.49 4.81
CA ILE A 14 -16.04 21.25 4.44
C ILE A 14 -15.19 21.56 5.68
N ARG A 15 -15.83 21.92 6.79
CA ARG A 15 -15.15 22.38 8.01
C ARG A 15 -14.76 21.25 8.97
N TYR A 16 -15.59 20.20 9.06
CA TYR A 16 -15.48 19.16 10.08
C TYR A 16 -15.51 17.73 9.53
N GLY A 17 -15.84 17.55 8.25
CA GLY A 17 -15.93 16.24 7.65
C GLY A 17 -14.56 15.57 7.58
N ASP A 18 -14.51 14.28 7.88
CA ASP A 18 -13.35 13.41 7.79
C ASP A 18 -12.07 13.90 8.51
N GLY A 19 -12.17 14.84 9.43
CA GLY A 19 -11.04 15.44 10.15
C GLY A 19 -10.23 16.45 9.33
N ILE A 20 -10.70 16.86 8.17
CA ILE A 20 -9.99 17.80 7.29
C ILE A 20 -10.16 19.26 7.77
N GLY A 21 -11.28 19.62 8.39
CA GLY A 21 -11.53 20.97 8.92
C GLY A 21 -11.26 22.08 7.90
N ASP A 22 -10.42 23.02 8.26
CA ASP A 22 -9.99 24.11 7.37
C ASP A 22 -9.05 23.66 6.25
N GLN A 23 -8.73 22.37 6.19
CA GLN A 23 -7.78 21.78 5.23
C GLN A 23 -8.45 21.28 3.94
N VAL A 24 -9.68 21.64 3.66
CA VAL A 24 -10.35 21.29 2.38
C VAL A 24 -9.50 21.71 1.19
N ASN A 25 -8.90 22.88 1.24
CA ASN A 25 -7.97 23.32 0.21
C ASN A 25 -6.74 22.42 0.14
N SER A 26 -6.17 22.02 1.27
CA SER A 26 -5.03 21.11 1.30
C SER A 26 -5.40 19.72 0.74
N ALA A 27 -6.55 19.17 1.09
CA ALA A 27 -7.04 17.92 0.52
C ALA A 27 -7.28 18.02 -0.98
N TYR A 28 -7.87 19.13 -1.43
CA TYR A 28 -8.14 19.37 -2.83
C TYR A 28 -6.85 19.60 -3.63
N TYR A 29 -5.96 20.46 -3.16
CA TYR A 29 -4.73 20.83 -3.89
C TYR A 29 -3.59 19.86 -3.72
N ASN A 30 -3.45 19.20 -2.56
CA ASN A 30 -2.28 18.39 -2.25
C ASN A 30 -2.51 16.88 -2.40
N ASN A 31 -3.75 16.41 -2.38
CA ASN A 31 -4.05 14.98 -2.38
C ASN A 31 -4.64 14.48 -3.70
N ARG A 32 -4.91 15.37 -4.63
CA ARG A 32 -5.47 15.00 -5.92
C ARG A 32 -4.39 14.93 -6.99
N TYR A 33 -4.02 13.74 -7.38
CA TYR A 33 -3.09 13.54 -8.49
C TYR A 33 -3.79 13.79 -9.83
N SER A 34 -3.18 14.61 -10.69
CA SER A 34 -3.74 15.01 -11.97
C SER A 34 -2.65 15.25 -13.02
N VAL A 35 -3.04 15.33 -14.29
CA VAL A 35 -2.14 15.69 -15.39
C VAL A 35 -2.08 17.21 -15.57
N ASN A 36 -3.25 17.87 -15.55
CA ASN A 36 -3.40 19.27 -15.91
C ASN A 36 -3.61 20.21 -14.71
N GLY A 37 -3.24 19.75 -13.49
CA GLY A 37 -3.38 20.53 -12.29
C GLY A 37 -4.74 20.36 -11.59
N ASN A 38 -5.01 21.22 -10.61
CA ASN A 38 -6.13 21.06 -9.69
C ASN A 38 -7.52 21.19 -10.31
N ASN A 39 -7.62 21.78 -11.48
CA ASN A 39 -8.88 21.91 -12.24
C ASN A 39 -9.20 20.69 -13.12
N ASP A 40 -8.33 19.71 -13.13
CA ASP A 40 -8.54 18.46 -13.84
C ASP A 40 -9.68 17.67 -13.19
N THR A 41 -10.69 17.33 -13.98
CA THR A 41 -11.91 16.63 -13.52
C THR A 41 -11.88 15.13 -13.80
N GLU A 42 -10.78 14.60 -14.31
CA GLU A 42 -10.68 13.17 -14.63
C GLU A 42 -10.90 12.31 -13.39
N THR A 43 -11.64 11.23 -13.59
CA THR A 43 -11.85 10.21 -12.56
C THR A 43 -10.62 9.33 -12.40
N GLY A 44 -10.46 8.73 -11.23
CA GLY A 44 -9.38 7.79 -10.96
C GLY A 44 -9.81 6.74 -9.93
N TYR A 45 -8.94 5.80 -9.66
CA TYR A 45 -9.21 4.76 -8.68
C TYR A 45 -8.89 5.24 -7.27
N GLY A 46 -9.71 4.83 -6.30
CA GLY A 46 -9.44 5.06 -4.89
C GLY A 46 -8.27 4.19 -4.41
N THR A 47 -7.44 4.75 -3.54
CA THR A 47 -6.22 4.09 -3.02
C THR A 47 -6.51 2.78 -2.28
N TYR A 48 -7.67 2.67 -1.61
CA TYR A 48 -8.04 1.48 -0.82
C TYR A 48 -8.87 0.46 -1.60
N VAL A 49 -9.19 0.72 -2.86
CA VAL A 49 -10.00 -0.19 -3.69
C VAL A 49 -9.12 -1.34 -4.17
N SER A 50 -9.13 -2.46 -3.45
CA SER A 50 -8.49 -3.69 -3.90
C SER A 50 -9.25 -4.27 -5.09
N PRO A 51 -8.61 -4.45 -6.25
CA PRO A 51 -9.28 -5.02 -7.42
C PRO A 51 -9.61 -6.49 -7.26
N ASN A 52 -8.83 -7.20 -6.44
CA ASN A 52 -8.98 -8.64 -6.24
C ASN A 52 -8.86 -8.97 -4.76
N ARG A 53 -9.80 -9.78 -4.26
CA ARG A 53 -9.77 -10.32 -2.91
C ARG A 53 -10.36 -11.72 -2.91
N VAL A 54 -9.66 -12.65 -2.28
CA VAL A 54 -10.11 -14.02 -2.05
C VAL A 54 -10.13 -14.25 -0.54
N LEU A 55 -11.25 -14.71 -0.04
CA LEU A 55 -11.40 -15.11 1.36
C LEU A 55 -11.89 -16.56 1.39
N ALA A 56 -11.19 -17.41 2.15
CA ALA A 56 -11.58 -18.79 2.35
C ALA A 56 -11.45 -19.14 3.83
N SER A 57 -12.37 -19.96 4.35
CA SER A 57 -12.30 -20.48 5.70
C SER A 57 -12.66 -21.95 5.75
N ALA A 58 -12.01 -22.67 6.66
CA ALA A 58 -12.33 -24.06 6.95
C ALA A 58 -12.23 -24.28 8.47
N ALA A 59 -13.19 -25.02 9.01
CA ALA A 59 -13.17 -25.38 10.43
C ALA A 59 -13.57 -26.85 10.57
N TYR A 60 -12.83 -27.56 11.42
CA TYR A 60 -13.12 -28.94 11.73
C TYR A 60 -13.06 -29.16 13.24
N ARG A 61 -14.04 -29.91 13.76
CA ARG A 61 -14.10 -30.26 15.16
C ARG A 61 -14.33 -31.75 15.33
N ILE A 62 -13.49 -32.41 16.15
CA ILE A 62 -13.63 -33.82 16.49
C ILE A 62 -13.81 -33.96 17.99
N LYS A 63 -14.77 -34.80 18.39
CA LYS A 63 -14.98 -35.24 19.79
C LYS A 63 -14.42 -36.64 19.96
N TYR A 64 -13.70 -36.86 21.02
CA TYR A 64 -13.10 -38.17 21.34
C TYR A 64 -13.01 -38.38 22.83
N ALA A 65 -12.82 -39.66 23.22
CA ALA A 65 -12.62 -40.08 24.61
C ALA A 65 -13.64 -39.46 25.60
N LYS A 66 -14.92 -39.37 25.19
CA LYS A 66 -16.09 -38.87 25.96
C LYS A 66 -15.96 -37.40 26.42
N ASN A 67 -14.78 -37.00 26.94
CA ASN A 67 -14.54 -35.76 27.67
C ASN A 67 -13.67 -34.74 26.89
N PHE A 68 -13.32 -35.04 25.64
CA PHE A 68 -12.39 -34.21 24.86
C PHE A 68 -12.99 -33.80 23.52
N ALA A 69 -12.65 -32.60 23.08
CA ALA A 69 -12.81 -32.19 21.69
C ALA A 69 -11.68 -31.29 21.26
N SER A 70 -11.18 -31.54 20.07
CA SER A 70 -10.23 -30.64 19.41
C SER A 70 -10.92 -29.94 18.24
N SER A 71 -10.63 -28.70 18.03
CA SER A 71 -11.05 -27.94 16.85
C SER A 71 -9.91 -27.20 16.20
N LEU A 72 -9.84 -27.28 14.88
CA LEU A 72 -8.90 -26.56 14.04
C LEU A 72 -9.70 -25.65 13.09
N SER A 73 -9.33 -24.39 13.03
CA SER A 73 -9.90 -23.42 12.09
C SER A 73 -8.79 -22.74 11.33
N LEU A 74 -9.00 -22.55 10.05
CA LEU A 74 -8.10 -21.87 9.12
C LEU A 74 -8.87 -20.75 8.45
N ILE A 75 -8.27 -19.57 8.34
CA ILE A 75 -8.78 -18.43 7.60
C ILE A 75 -7.68 -17.95 6.67
N TYR A 76 -7.93 -18.05 5.38
CA TYR A 76 -7.04 -17.56 4.35
C TYR A 76 -7.61 -16.28 3.75
N GLU A 77 -6.76 -15.29 3.59
CA GLU A 77 -7.03 -14.07 2.85
C GLU A 77 -5.92 -13.79 1.84
N GLY A 78 -6.31 -13.62 0.58
CA GLY A 78 -5.43 -13.14 -0.48
C GLY A 78 -6.02 -11.88 -1.09
N MET A 79 -5.25 -10.79 -1.18
CA MET A 79 -5.70 -9.54 -1.78
C MET A 79 -4.56 -8.68 -2.29
N ASN A 80 -4.88 -7.74 -3.21
CA ASN A 80 -3.92 -6.70 -3.57
C ASN A 80 -3.88 -5.68 -2.43
N MET A 81 -2.81 -5.67 -1.66
CA MET A 81 -2.60 -4.77 -0.55
C MET A 81 -1.12 -4.67 -0.18
N GLY A 82 -0.72 -3.47 0.21
CA GLY A 82 0.63 -3.17 0.68
C GLY A 82 0.71 -1.76 1.23
N TYR A 83 1.85 -1.12 1.05
CA TYR A 83 2.08 0.24 1.53
C TYR A 83 2.66 1.12 0.43
N ALA A 84 2.13 2.33 0.30
CA ALA A 84 2.64 3.36 -0.61
C ALA A 84 2.65 4.70 0.14
N GLY A 85 3.78 5.42 0.08
CA GLY A 85 3.94 6.69 0.79
C GLY A 85 3.75 6.59 2.31
N GLY A 86 4.03 5.42 2.92
CA GLY A 86 3.87 5.16 4.35
C GLY A 86 2.47 4.75 4.80
N TYR A 87 1.50 4.67 3.90
CA TYR A 87 0.11 4.31 4.20
C TYR A 87 -0.28 2.98 3.57
N SER A 88 -1.20 2.24 4.20
CA SER A 88 -1.79 1.05 3.58
C SER A 88 -2.50 1.43 2.28
N ALA A 89 -2.27 0.67 1.23
CA ALA A 89 -2.82 0.94 -0.08
C ALA A 89 -3.02 -0.36 -0.88
N ALA A 90 -4.09 -0.43 -1.64
CA ALA A 90 -4.30 -1.45 -2.67
C ALA A 90 -3.82 -0.95 -4.04
N ARG A 91 -3.80 0.37 -4.20
CA ARG A 91 -3.42 1.07 -5.43
C ARG A 91 -2.59 2.31 -5.12
N TYR A 92 -1.77 2.71 -6.06
CA TYR A 92 -0.97 3.94 -5.96
C TYR A 92 -0.82 4.60 -7.32
N SER A 93 -0.29 5.81 -7.31
CA SER A 93 -0.06 6.61 -8.51
C SER A 93 1.42 6.89 -8.64
N TYR A 94 1.95 6.82 -9.86
CA TYR A 94 3.26 7.35 -10.15
C TYR A 94 3.17 8.85 -10.44
N THR A 95 3.96 9.60 -9.71
CA THR A 95 4.00 11.06 -9.76
C THR A 95 5.41 11.57 -10.02
N PHE A 96 5.53 12.85 -10.20
CA PHE A 96 6.80 13.56 -10.09
C PHE A 96 6.67 14.77 -9.15
N THR A 97 7.76 15.16 -8.54
CA THR A 97 7.83 16.34 -7.67
C THR A 97 8.27 17.54 -8.47
N GLY A 98 7.45 18.59 -8.48
CA GLY A 98 7.72 19.83 -9.16
C GLY A 98 6.43 20.49 -9.61
N ASN A 99 6.42 21.82 -9.64
CA ASN A 99 5.25 22.60 -10.04
C ASN A 99 5.38 23.01 -11.50
N ILE A 100 5.08 22.09 -12.44
CA ILE A 100 5.17 22.37 -13.87
C ILE A 100 3.95 23.17 -14.37
N VAL A 101 2.77 22.86 -13.80
CA VAL A 101 1.50 23.49 -14.23
C VAL A 101 1.17 24.78 -13.49
N GLY A 102 2.01 25.23 -12.55
CA GLY A 102 1.86 26.51 -11.86
C GLY A 102 0.74 26.57 -10.82
N ASP A 103 0.26 25.44 -10.34
CA ASP A 103 -0.86 25.30 -9.39
C ASP A 103 -0.44 25.08 -7.93
N TYR A 104 0.80 25.32 -7.61
CA TYR A 104 1.44 25.11 -6.29
C TYR A 104 1.42 23.67 -5.78
N GLY A 105 0.93 22.71 -6.57
CA GLY A 105 0.89 21.30 -6.24
C GLY A 105 2.16 20.54 -6.65
N SER A 106 2.43 19.45 -5.95
CA SER A 106 3.44 18.44 -6.35
C SER A 106 2.76 17.12 -6.73
N ASN A 107 1.52 17.21 -7.22
CA ASN A 107 0.62 16.08 -7.44
C ASN A 107 0.49 15.72 -8.92
N ASN A 108 1.51 16.05 -9.71
CA ASN A 108 1.46 15.80 -11.13
C ASN A 108 1.71 14.31 -11.42
N LEU A 109 0.83 13.72 -12.21
CA LEU A 109 0.99 12.36 -12.69
C LEU A 109 2.15 12.27 -13.67
N LEU A 110 2.95 11.22 -13.51
CA LEU A 110 4.15 11.00 -14.30
C LEU A 110 3.78 10.72 -15.78
N TYR A 111 4.41 11.45 -16.72
CA TYR A 111 4.43 11.02 -18.11
C TYR A 111 5.52 9.97 -18.32
N ILE A 112 5.17 8.84 -18.93
CA ILE A 112 6.08 7.76 -19.22
C ILE A 112 6.59 7.91 -20.66
N PRO A 113 7.90 8.10 -20.90
CA PRO A 113 8.43 8.29 -22.25
C PRO A 113 8.11 7.12 -23.16
N ALA A 114 7.75 7.40 -24.40
CA ALA A 114 7.33 6.40 -25.38
C ALA A 114 8.48 5.47 -25.78
N SER A 115 9.71 6.01 -25.86
CA SER A 115 10.90 5.29 -26.23
C SER A 115 12.13 5.84 -25.52
N ARG A 116 13.27 5.14 -25.67
CA ARG A 116 14.55 5.61 -25.15
C ARG A 116 14.97 6.92 -25.80
N GLU A 117 14.78 7.06 -27.10
CA GLU A 117 15.13 8.25 -27.89
C GLU A 117 14.28 9.44 -27.46
N ALA A 118 13.03 9.20 -27.04
CA ALA A 118 12.18 10.25 -26.48
C ALA A 118 12.70 10.72 -25.12
N LEU A 119 13.14 9.78 -24.27
CA LEU A 119 13.74 10.08 -22.96
C LEU A 119 15.08 10.83 -23.10
N ASP A 120 15.88 10.52 -24.10
CA ASP A 120 17.18 11.17 -24.30
C ASP A 120 17.09 12.66 -24.61
N LYS A 121 15.91 13.14 -25.06
CA LYS A 121 15.61 14.56 -25.27
C LYS A 121 15.27 15.30 -23.98
N TRP A 122 15.06 14.60 -22.88
CA TRP A 122 14.75 15.24 -21.60
C TRP A 122 16.03 15.75 -20.96
N ASN A 123 15.95 16.97 -20.45
CA ASN A 123 17.06 17.59 -19.73
C ASN A 123 17.14 17.02 -18.32
N PHE A 124 18.19 16.28 -18.01
CA PHE A 124 18.48 15.79 -16.66
C PHE A 124 19.67 16.56 -16.08
N ALA A 125 19.58 16.90 -14.79
CA ALA A 125 20.68 17.48 -14.03
C ALA A 125 21.43 16.38 -13.26
N ASP A 126 22.73 16.48 -13.21
CA ASP A 126 23.58 15.61 -12.39
C ASP A 126 23.25 15.77 -10.91
N TYR A 127 23.38 14.70 -10.14
CA TYR A 127 23.54 14.81 -8.70
C TYR A 127 25.01 15.07 -8.38
N THR A 128 25.25 16.12 -7.64
CA THR A 128 26.60 16.50 -7.19
C THR A 128 26.70 16.43 -5.67
N ASP A 129 27.86 16.07 -5.15
CA ASP A 129 28.16 16.22 -3.75
C ASP A 129 28.23 17.72 -3.41
N SER A 130 27.50 18.15 -2.37
CA SER A 130 27.39 19.56 -2.01
C SER A 130 28.67 20.15 -1.42
N LYS A 131 29.64 19.31 -1.01
CA LYS A 131 30.91 19.74 -0.41
C LYS A 131 32.05 19.74 -1.41
N THR A 132 32.11 18.69 -2.26
CA THR A 132 33.21 18.52 -3.22
C THR A 132 32.87 19.02 -4.61
N GLY A 133 31.56 19.13 -4.97
CA GLY A 133 31.11 19.43 -6.32
C GLY A 133 31.22 18.26 -7.29
N GLU A 134 31.71 17.11 -6.84
CA GLU A 134 31.84 15.92 -7.69
C GLU A 134 30.51 15.33 -8.09
N VAL A 135 30.40 14.85 -9.34
CA VAL A 135 29.19 14.18 -9.84
C VAL A 135 29.09 12.79 -9.18
N THR A 136 28.03 12.58 -8.42
CA THR A 136 27.72 11.32 -7.73
C THR A 136 26.72 10.45 -8.49
N TYR A 137 25.99 11.02 -9.43
CA TYR A 137 25.01 10.32 -10.27
C TYR A 137 24.72 11.17 -11.50
N SER A 138 25.33 10.81 -12.60
CA SER A 138 25.27 11.62 -13.83
C SER A 138 23.90 11.59 -14.49
N ALA A 139 23.59 12.64 -15.25
CA ALA A 139 22.38 12.74 -16.07
C ALA A 139 22.18 11.56 -17.02
N LYS A 140 23.30 11.04 -17.57
CA LYS A 140 23.26 9.85 -18.44
C LYS A 140 22.87 8.60 -17.68
N GLU A 141 23.52 8.33 -16.54
CA GLU A 141 23.19 7.17 -15.69
C GLU A 141 21.75 7.22 -15.19
N GLN A 142 21.26 8.42 -14.81
CA GLN A 142 19.86 8.62 -14.39
C GLN A 142 18.88 8.24 -15.50
N ARG A 143 19.15 8.62 -16.76
CA ARG A 143 18.30 8.21 -17.88
C ARG A 143 18.37 6.72 -18.16
N ASP A 144 19.55 6.11 -18.03
CA ASP A 144 19.73 4.68 -18.22
C ASP A 144 18.95 3.89 -17.13
N ASP A 145 19.12 4.26 -15.86
CA ASP A 145 18.48 3.62 -14.73
C ASP A 145 16.95 3.85 -14.74
N PHE A 146 16.47 5.08 -15.08
CA PHE A 146 15.05 5.36 -15.22
C PHE A 146 14.39 4.55 -16.35
N TRP A 147 15.08 4.39 -17.48
CA TRP A 147 14.58 3.56 -18.58
C TRP A 147 14.54 2.08 -18.21
N ALA A 148 15.54 1.59 -17.49
CA ALA A 148 15.55 0.22 -16.96
C ALA A 148 14.38 0.00 -16.00
N TYR A 149 14.18 0.92 -15.07
CA TYR A 149 13.06 0.90 -14.11
C TYR A 149 11.69 0.85 -14.81
N ILE A 150 11.47 1.69 -15.86
CA ILE A 150 10.24 1.65 -16.66
C ILE A 150 10.01 0.29 -17.31
N ASN A 151 11.07 -0.39 -17.74
CA ASN A 151 10.96 -1.69 -18.43
C ASN A 151 10.75 -2.85 -17.46
N GLU A 152 11.17 -2.74 -16.21
CA GLU A 152 10.98 -3.75 -15.17
C GLU A 152 9.60 -3.62 -14.50
N ASP A 153 9.13 -2.41 -14.26
CA ASP A 153 7.82 -2.18 -13.67
C ASP A 153 6.69 -2.49 -14.66
N SER A 154 5.83 -3.44 -14.30
CA SER A 154 4.78 -3.94 -15.20
C SER A 154 3.74 -2.87 -15.57
N TYR A 155 3.43 -1.95 -14.65
CA TYR A 155 2.50 -0.85 -14.92
C TYR A 155 3.11 0.18 -15.84
N LEU A 156 4.32 0.66 -15.54
CA LEU A 156 5.00 1.68 -16.34
C LEU A 156 5.32 1.17 -17.74
N LYS A 157 5.77 -0.08 -17.85
CA LYS A 157 6.02 -0.73 -19.15
C LYS A 157 4.81 -0.73 -20.06
N GLY A 158 3.62 -0.95 -19.50
CA GLY A 158 2.34 -0.93 -20.22
C GLY A 158 1.81 0.48 -20.55
N ARG A 159 2.43 1.53 -19.99
CA ARG A 159 1.98 2.93 -20.13
C ARG A 159 2.91 3.82 -20.95
N LYS A 160 3.89 3.27 -21.64
CA LYS A 160 4.80 4.05 -22.48
C LYS A 160 4.06 4.97 -23.46
N GLY A 161 4.49 6.23 -23.51
CA GLY A 161 3.85 7.27 -24.33
C GLY A 161 2.57 7.86 -23.72
N LYS A 162 2.25 7.56 -22.46
CA LYS A 162 1.05 8.03 -21.76
C LYS A 162 1.39 8.54 -20.37
N TYR A 163 0.49 9.32 -19.81
CA TYR A 163 0.56 9.67 -18.38
C TYR A 163 0.16 8.49 -17.51
N ALA A 164 0.74 8.42 -16.31
CA ALA A 164 0.23 7.57 -15.24
C ALA A 164 -1.21 7.94 -14.90
N GLU A 165 -1.98 6.98 -14.39
CA GLU A 165 -3.34 7.21 -13.94
C GLU A 165 -3.38 7.34 -12.41
N ARG A 166 -4.31 8.14 -11.90
CA ARG A 166 -4.56 8.21 -10.47
C ARG A 166 -5.05 6.87 -9.95
N GLY A 167 -4.28 6.25 -9.03
CA GLY A 167 -4.55 4.90 -8.53
C GLY A 167 -4.42 3.80 -9.59
N GLY A 168 -3.70 4.06 -10.68
CA GLY A 168 -3.58 3.11 -11.79
C GLY A 168 -2.70 1.90 -11.47
N ALA A 169 -1.64 2.10 -10.72
CA ALA A 169 -0.76 1.02 -10.30
C ALA A 169 -1.39 0.21 -9.15
N ILE A 170 -1.25 -1.10 -9.21
CA ILE A 170 -1.87 -2.05 -8.26
C ILE A 170 -0.77 -2.68 -7.43
N MET A 171 -0.98 -2.75 -6.12
CA MET A 171 -0.07 -3.45 -5.21
C MET A 171 -0.02 -4.95 -5.52
N PRO A 172 1.11 -5.61 -5.30
CA PRO A 172 1.19 -7.06 -5.38
C PRO A 172 0.18 -7.76 -4.49
N TRP A 173 -0.08 -9.04 -4.78
CA TRP A 173 -0.86 -9.90 -3.91
C TRP A 173 -0.16 -10.05 -2.55
N HIS A 174 -0.92 -9.86 -1.50
CA HIS A 174 -0.57 -10.26 -0.14
C HIS A 174 -1.40 -11.48 0.24
N HIS A 175 -0.76 -12.49 0.81
CA HIS A 175 -1.39 -13.74 1.22
C HIS A 175 -1.19 -13.93 2.72
N GLN A 176 -2.26 -14.13 3.45
CA GLN A 176 -2.25 -14.39 4.88
C GLN A 176 -3.06 -15.64 5.19
N LEU A 177 -2.56 -16.48 6.06
CA LEU A 177 -3.27 -17.63 6.62
C LEU A 177 -3.22 -17.54 8.14
N ASP A 178 -4.38 -17.48 8.76
CA ASP A 178 -4.52 -17.52 10.21
C ASP A 178 -4.99 -18.92 10.64
N LEU A 179 -4.40 -19.43 11.70
CA LEU A 179 -4.70 -20.74 12.26
C LEU A 179 -5.16 -20.59 13.70
N LYS A 180 -6.26 -21.26 14.03
CA LYS A 180 -6.76 -21.37 15.39
C LYS A 180 -6.94 -22.84 15.78
N PHE A 181 -6.32 -23.24 16.87
CA PHE A 181 -6.50 -24.56 17.48
C PHE A 181 -7.11 -24.39 18.87
N ASN A 182 -8.16 -25.17 19.19
CA ASN A 182 -8.71 -25.24 20.53
C ASN A 182 -8.79 -26.69 20.99
N GLN A 183 -8.44 -26.91 22.24
CA GLN A 183 -8.62 -28.18 22.96
C GLN A 183 -9.61 -27.99 24.10
N ASP A 184 -10.73 -28.69 24.04
CA ASP A 184 -11.79 -28.69 25.06
C ASP A 184 -11.66 -29.91 25.95
N PHE A 185 -11.81 -29.70 27.26
CA PHE A 185 -11.95 -30.73 28.30
C PHE A 185 -13.32 -30.58 28.94
N PHE A 186 -14.13 -31.63 28.91
CA PHE A 186 -15.49 -31.60 29.44
C PHE A 186 -15.59 -32.34 30.76
N LEU A 187 -16.17 -31.69 31.76
CA LEU A 187 -16.51 -32.29 33.06
C LEU A 187 -17.99 -32.03 33.36
N ASN A 188 -18.70 -33.06 33.79
CA ASN A 188 -20.06 -32.90 34.30
C ASN A 188 -20.01 -32.81 35.82
N VAL A 189 -20.39 -31.66 36.37
CA VAL A 189 -20.43 -31.37 37.81
C VAL A 189 -21.86 -30.96 38.18
N GLY A 190 -22.50 -31.69 39.07
CA GLY A 190 -23.87 -31.39 39.49
C GLY A 190 -24.91 -31.43 38.38
N GLY A 191 -24.74 -32.31 37.39
CA GLY A 191 -25.63 -32.42 36.22
C GLY A 191 -25.42 -31.35 35.14
N LYS A 192 -24.49 -30.43 35.36
CA LYS A 192 -24.16 -29.35 34.42
C LYS A 192 -22.81 -29.62 33.74
N ARG A 193 -22.74 -29.31 32.45
CA ARG A 193 -21.51 -29.46 31.68
C ARG A 193 -20.61 -28.25 31.87
N ASN A 194 -19.41 -28.48 32.34
CA ASN A 194 -18.34 -27.51 32.45
C ASN A 194 -17.27 -27.82 31.42
N THR A 195 -16.73 -26.82 30.78
CA THR A 195 -15.69 -26.98 29.76
C THR A 195 -14.51 -26.06 30.08
N LEU A 196 -13.33 -26.66 30.17
CA LEU A 196 -12.07 -25.94 30.17
C LEU A 196 -11.49 -26.03 28.75
N GLN A 197 -11.31 -24.89 28.12
CA GLN A 197 -10.79 -24.78 26.76
C GLN A 197 -9.41 -24.11 26.78
N PHE A 198 -8.46 -24.76 26.16
CA PHE A 198 -7.14 -24.17 25.82
C PHE A 198 -7.13 -23.83 24.34
N GLY A 199 -6.71 -22.60 24.02
CA GLY A 199 -6.65 -22.10 22.65
C GLY A 199 -5.25 -21.65 22.28
N VAL A 200 -4.88 -21.89 21.03
CA VAL A 200 -3.70 -21.33 20.36
C VAL A 200 -4.16 -20.67 19.07
N ASP A 201 -3.97 -19.36 18.97
CA ASP A 201 -4.25 -18.56 17.78
C ASP A 201 -2.93 -18.13 17.16
N ILE A 202 -2.70 -18.47 15.90
CA ILE A 202 -1.51 -18.08 15.14
C ILE A 202 -1.96 -17.19 13.98
N LYS A 203 -1.67 -15.91 14.10
CA LYS A 203 -1.87 -14.96 13.02
C LYS A 203 -0.69 -15.02 12.05
N ASN A 204 -0.96 -14.91 10.76
CA ASN A 204 0.04 -15.00 9.71
C ASN A 204 0.88 -16.27 9.76
N PHE A 205 0.21 -17.43 9.86
CA PHE A 205 0.85 -18.75 9.97
C PHE A 205 1.80 -19.05 8.81
N LEU A 206 1.57 -18.49 7.62
CA LEU A 206 2.49 -18.64 6.49
C LEU A 206 3.89 -18.11 6.83
N ASN A 207 3.96 -16.98 7.53
CA ASN A 207 5.24 -16.38 7.93
C ASN A 207 5.97 -17.20 8.99
N LEU A 208 5.25 -17.93 9.84
CA LEU A 208 5.85 -18.89 10.79
C LEU A 208 6.52 -20.06 10.06
N LEU A 209 5.96 -20.50 8.92
CA LEU A 209 6.52 -21.59 8.12
C LEU A 209 7.71 -21.15 7.28
N ASN A 210 7.65 -19.94 6.74
CA ASN A 210 8.71 -19.33 5.94
C ASN A 210 8.68 -17.81 6.10
N SER A 211 9.80 -17.26 6.54
CA SER A 211 9.98 -15.84 6.82
C SER A 211 9.73 -14.91 5.60
N ASP A 212 9.75 -15.46 4.39
CA ASP A 212 9.48 -14.70 3.16
C ASP A 212 7.99 -14.69 2.75
N TRP A 213 7.15 -15.45 3.44
CA TRP A 213 5.72 -15.53 3.16
C TRP A 213 4.93 -14.59 4.08
N GLY A 214 3.75 -14.19 3.62
CA GLY A 214 2.87 -13.32 4.41
C GLY A 214 3.44 -11.94 4.75
N ILE A 215 4.39 -11.44 3.94
CA ILE A 215 5.02 -10.14 4.12
C ILE A 215 4.31 -9.11 3.24
N TYR A 216 3.94 -7.98 3.82
CA TYR A 216 3.50 -6.83 3.05
C TYR A 216 4.66 -6.21 2.25
N LYS A 217 4.35 -5.78 1.04
CA LYS A 217 5.28 -5.00 0.22
C LYS A 217 5.04 -3.51 0.42
N THR A 218 6.11 -2.73 0.35
CA THR A 218 6.04 -1.27 0.28
C THR A 218 6.63 -0.78 -1.03
N VAL A 219 6.00 0.22 -1.63
CA VAL A 219 6.54 0.91 -2.82
C VAL A 219 7.73 1.74 -2.38
N ASN A 220 8.87 1.53 -3.01
CA ASN A 220 10.12 2.22 -2.67
C ASN A 220 10.04 3.72 -2.93
N ASN A 221 9.45 4.12 -4.06
CA ASN A 221 9.19 5.52 -4.36
C ASN A 221 8.04 5.63 -5.38
N THR A 222 7.04 6.44 -5.06
CA THR A 222 5.93 6.76 -5.97
C THR A 222 6.20 8.00 -6.82
N SER A 223 7.07 8.91 -6.34
CA SER A 223 7.49 10.11 -7.06
C SER A 223 8.85 9.87 -7.72
N LEU A 224 8.84 9.36 -8.95
CA LEU A 224 10.04 8.87 -9.62
C LEU A 224 10.98 9.98 -10.10
N LEU A 225 10.45 11.15 -10.43
CA LEU A 225 11.23 12.28 -10.92
C LEU A 225 10.98 13.52 -10.06
N SER A 226 12.00 14.35 -9.92
CA SER A 226 11.84 15.74 -9.53
C SER A 226 12.16 16.66 -10.71
N TYR A 227 11.49 17.82 -10.77
CA TYR A 227 11.75 18.85 -11.74
C TYR A 227 12.07 20.14 -11.02
N LYS A 228 13.27 20.68 -11.25
CA LYS A 228 13.72 21.93 -10.66
C LYS A 228 14.69 22.63 -11.60
N GLY A 229 14.53 23.94 -11.76
CA GLY A 229 15.45 24.75 -12.57
C GLY A 229 15.54 24.35 -14.05
N GLY A 230 14.47 23.81 -14.62
CA GLY A 230 14.45 23.39 -16.02
C GLY A 230 15.02 22.00 -16.30
N ALA A 231 15.31 21.21 -15.26
CA ALA A 231 15.89 19.88 -15.40
C ALA A 231 15.21 18.85 -14.51
N TYR A 232 15.22 17.60 -14.94
CA TYR A 232 14.75 16.42 -14.19
C TYR A 232 15.88 15.77 -13.40
N GLN A 233 15.52 15.12 -12.33
CA GLN A 233 16.39 14.18 -11.61
C GLN A 233 15.60 12.93 -11.26
N PHE A 234 16.16 11.76 -11.55
CA PHE A 234 15.60 10.45 -11.15
C PHE A 234 15.81 10.27 -9.65
N GLN A 235 14.71 10.03 -8.93
CA GLN A 235 14.73 10.00 -7.48
C GLN A 235 15.47 8.78 -6.93
N LYS A 236 16.12 8.97 -5.81
CA LYS A 236 16.80 7.93 -5.03
C LYS A 236 15.85 7.39 -3.95
N ASN A 237 16.09 6.18 -3.49
CA ASN A 237 15.45 5.62 -2.30
C ASN A 237 16.44 5.59 -1.14
N GLY A 238 16.21 6.40 -0.10
CA GLY A 238 17.12 6.49 1.07
C GLY A 238 18.57 6.83 0.68
N GLY A 239 18.77 7.67 -0.34
CA GLY A 239 20.09 8.06 -0.85
C GLY A 239 20.73 7.07 -1.81
N LYS A 240 20.17 5.86 -2.01
CA LYS A 240 20.63 4.84 -2.95
C LYS A 240 19.91 4.95 -4.29
N LYS A 241 20.50 4.45 -5.35
CA LYS A 241 19.83 4.32 -6.66
C LYS A 241 18.57 3.49 -6.52
N LEU A 242 17.50 3.90 -7.19
CA LEU A 242 16.23 3.20 -7.21
C LEU A 242 16.29 2.12 -8.29
N THR A 243 16.28 0.85 -7.90
CA THR A 243 16.33 -0.31 -8.81
C THR A 243 15.00 -1.07 -8.81
N ASP A 244 14.41 -1.25 -7.65
CA ASP A 244 13.25 -2.10 -7.46
C ASP A 244 12.00 -1.27 -7.12
N THR A 245 10.85 -1.69 -7.65
CA THR A 245 9.56 -1.05 -7.33
C THR A 245 9.17 -1.29 -5.87
N TYR A 246 9.41 -2.48 -5.36
CA TYR A 246 8.96 -2.90 -4.03
C TYR A 246 10.09 -3.39 -3.15
N SER A 247 9.93 -3.16 -1.86
CA SER A 247 10.70 -3.84 -0.81
C SER A 247 9.77 -4.51 0.20
N ASN A 248 10.32 -5.39 1.04
CA ASN A 248 9.59 -6.00 2.14
C ASN A 248 9.33 -4.96 3.23
N LEU A 249 8.11 -4.93 3.73
CA LEU A 249 7.78 -4.10 4.89
C LEU A 249 8.16 -4.85 6.18
N ASN A 250 9.25 -4.44 6.80
CA ASN A 250 9.68 -5.00 8.09
C ASN A 250 8.88 -4.34 9.24
N SER A 251 7.73 -4.91 9.56
CA SER A 251 6.86 -4.40 10.62
C SER A 251 6.08 -5.55 11.28
N PHE A 252 5.45 -5.28 12.43
CA PHE A 252 4.58 -6.25 13.11
C PHE A 252 3.44 -6.79 12.22
N ASN A 253 3.00 -6.01 11.22
CA ASN A 253 1.96 -6.46 10.29
C ASN A 253 2.45 -7.56 9.34
N SER A 254 3.76 -7.66 9.12
CA SER A 254 4.39 -8.65 8.24
C SER A 254 4.89 -9.90 8.99
N THR A 255 4.82 -9.91 10.32
CA THR A 255 5.31 -11.03 11.13
C THR A 255 4.16 -11.84 11.71
N TYR A 256 4.43 -13.12 11.98
CA TYR A 256 3.48 -13.95 12.72
C TYR A 256 3.37 -13.53 14.19
N SER A 257 2.24 -13.82 14.79
CA SER A 257 2.05 -13.72 16.24
C SER A 257 1.29 -14.94 16.76
N ILE A 258 1.65 -15.36 17.96
CA ILE A 258 1.02 -16.51 18.63
C ILE A 258 0.39 -16.01 19.92
N GLN A 259 -0.89 -16.35 20.11
CA GLN A 259 -1.63 -16.05 21.32
C GLN A 259 -2.12 -17.35 21.95
N PHE A 260 -1.88 -17.50 23.24
CA PHE A 260 -2.44 -18.58 24.05
C PHE A 260 -3.63 -18.07 24.83
N SER A 261 -4.67 -18.89 24.95
CA SER A 261 -5.88 -18.57 25.70
C SER A 261 -6.34 -19.74 26.56
N VAL A 262 -6.90 -19.43 27.72
CA VAL A 262 -7.60 -20.38 28.58
C VAL A 262 -9.00 -19.81 28.83
N ARG A 263 -10.02 -20.63 28.62
CA ARG A 263 -11.42 -20.25 28.82
C ARG A 263 -12.14 -21.33 29.63
N TYR A 264 -12.84 -20.90 30.68
CA TYR A 264 -13.78 -21.75 31.40
C TYR A 264 -15.20 -21.39 30.97
N ILE A 265 -15.96 -22.41 30.54
CA ILE A 265 -17.35 -22.28 30.08
C ILE A 265 -18.20 -23.19 30.97
N PHE A 266 -19.18 -22.61 31.64
CA PHE A 266 -20.15 -23.31 32.46
C PHE A 266 -21.57 -23.10 31.94
N ASN A 267 -22.40 -24.15 31.99
CA ASN A 267 -23.81 -24.11 31.57
C ASN A 267 -24.71 -24.48 32.75
#